data_4383a32ccd19480bb68ab3905b0ae27a
#
_entry.id   4383a32ccd19480bb68ab3905b0ae27a
#
_cell.length_a   1.000
_cell.length_b   1.000
_cell.length_c   1.000
_cell.angle_alpha   90.00
_cell.angle_beta   90.00
_cell.angle_gamma   90.00
#
_symmetry.space_group_name_H-M   'P 1'
#
loop_
_entity.id
_entity.type
_entity.pdbx_description
1 polymer ?
#
loop_
_entity_poly.entity_id
_entity_poly.type
_entity_poly.pdbx_seq_one_letter_code
_entity_poly.pdbx_strand_id
1 'polypeptide(L)'
;RDRILGDRIALKDNAKISTSGANGGGEILIGGNYLGRGPEPNASATVILEGAEITADALERGDGGRVIVWSDDYTNFLGSISAQGSEIGLGGFVETSSKNNIQAFGDVNTSGGIDGGSWLIDPLNISIVAGSSNTNISGTNIFEPTATGAQVAIDKIAEQLNGNSSVYITTY
;
A
#
# COMPACT_ATOMS: atom_id res chain seq x y z
N ARG A 1 0.20 15.72 6.15
CA ARG A 1 0.32 15.16 4.79
C ARG A 1 1.79 15.06 4.41
N ASP A 2 2.26 13.86 4.07
CA ASP A 2 3.62 13.60 3.62
C ASP A 2 3.63 13.15 2.15
N ARG A 3 4.67 13.55 1.42
CA ARG A 3 4.85 13.21 0.01
C ARG A 3 6.29 12.76 -0.22
N ILE A 4 6.45 11.55 -0.75
CA ILE A 4 7.74 10.99 -1.16
C ILE A 4 7.67 10.80 -2.66
N LEU A 5 8.31 11.72 -3.39
CA LEU A 5 8.22 11.80 -4.84
C LEU A 5 9.60 11.67 -5.46
N GLY A 6 9.67 11.00 -6.59
CA GLY A 6 10.89 10.77 -7.35
C GLY A 6 10.61 9.75 -8.45
N ASP A 7 11.51 9.64 -9.43
CA ASP A 7 11.37 8.68 -10.52
C ASP A 7 11.44 7.23 -10.02
N ARG A 8 12.37 6.95 -9.08
CA ARG A 8 12.53 5.64 -8.44
C ARG A 8 12.61 5.81 -6.93
N ILE A 9 11.74 5.14 -6.21
CA ILE A 9 11.61 5.25 -4.76
C ILE A 9 11.80 3.88 -4.13
N ALA A 10 12.65 3.81 -3.12
CA ALA A 10 12.83 2.60 -2.32
C ALA A 10 12.77 2.93 -0.82
N LEU A 11 11.86 2.30 -0.11
CA LEU A 11 11.86 2.22 1.34
C LEU A 11 12.48 0.89 1.76
N LYS A 12 13.60 0.94 2.46
CA LYS A 12 14.42 -0.23 2.80
C LYS A 12 14.68 -0.33 4.30
N ASP A 13 15.12 -1.50 4.69
CA ASP A 13 15.50 -1.81 6.07
C ASP A 13 14.33 -1.53 7.02
N ASN A 14 14.55 -0.70 8.02
CA ASN A 14 13.53 -0.30 8.99
C ASN A 14 13.04 1.13 8.73
N ALA A 15 12.87 1.54 7.47
CA ALA A 15 12.33 2.84 7.12
C ALA A 15 10.93 3.02 7.72
N LYS A 16 10.70 4.18 8.38
CA LYS A 16 9.41 4.49 8.99
C LYS A 16 8.89 5.82 8.49
N ILE A 17 7.63 5.82 8.03
CA ILE A 17 6.90 7.01 7.62
C ILE A 17 5.61 7.04 8.42
N SER A 18 5.31 8.13 9.10
CA SER A 18 4.11 8.23 9.92
C SER A 18 3.44 9.59 9.80
N THR A 19 2.14 9.55 9.54
CA THR A 19 1.22 10.68 9.69
C THR A 19 0.09 10.33 10.66
N SER A 20 0.33 9.38 11.56
CA SER A 20 -0.62 9.04 12.62
C SER A 20 -0.86 10.22 13.55
N GLY A 21 -2.07 10.37 14.05
CA GLY A 21 -2.44 11.49 14.90
C GLY A 21 -3.49 11.14 15.95
N ALA A 22 -3.54 11.90 17.06
CA ALA A 22 -4.47 11.67 18.15
C ALA A 22 -5.94 11.73 17.71
N ASN A 23 -6.26 12.59 16.75
CA ASN A 23 -7.64 12.86 16.31
C ASN A 23 -7.97 12.33 14.91
N GLY A 24 -7.12 11.49 14.35
CA GLY A 24 -7.27 10.89 13.03
C GLY A 24 -5.93 10.73 12.32
N GLY A 25 -5.88 9.80 11.38
CA GLY A 25 -4.73 9.59 10.51
C GLY A 25 -4.61 10.66 9.44
N GLY A 26 -3.37 10.92 8.98
CA GLY A 26 -3.10 11.88 7.91
C GLY A 26 -3.08 11.22 6.53
N GLU A 27 -2.45 11.90 5.58
CA GLU A 27 -2.28 11.41 4.21
C GLU A 27 -0.80 11.23 3.87
N ILE A 28 -0.48 10.10 3.25
CA ILE A 28 0.86 9.76 2.74
C ILE A 28 0.73 9.43 1.26
N LEU A 29 1.55 10.10 0.43
CA LEU A 29 1.66 9.81 -1.00
C LEU A 29 3.10 9.38 -1.32
N ILE A 30 3.25 8.20 -1.90
CA ILE A 30 4.54 7.64 -2.29
C ILE A 30 4.49 7.27 -3.78
N GLY A 31 5.30 7.93 -4.58
CA GLY A 31 5.43 7.66 -6.01
C GLY A 31 4.28 8.13 -6.89
N GLY A 32 3.32 8.87 -6.34
CA GLY A 32 2.19 9.41 -7.10
C GLY A 32 0.98 9.68 -6.23
N ASN A 33 -0.15 9.96 -6.87
CA ASN A 33 -1.44 10.18 -6.22
C ASN A 33 -2.44 9.09 -6.63
N TYR A 34 -3.63 9.15 -6.09
CA TYR A 34 -4.73 8.21 -6.31
C TYR A 34 -4.92 7.87 -7.80
N LEU A 35 -4.83 6.59 -8.13
CA LEU A 35 -4.89 6.06 -9.51
C LEU A 35 -3.86 6.69 -10.46
N GLY A 36 -2.71 7.14 -9.95
CA GLY A 36 -1.71 7.86 -10.74
C GLY A 36 -2.19 9.19 -11.30
N ARG A 37 -3.26 9.75 -10.74
CA ARG A 37 -3.88 11.01 -11.20
C ARG A 37 -3.62 12.11 -10.19
N GLY A 38 -3.53 13.33 -10.64
CA GLY A 38 -3.29 14.48 -9.77
C GLY A 38 -2.09 15.30 -10.20
N PRO A 39 -1.70 16.31 -9.43
CA PRO A 39 -0.58 17.18 -9.77
C PRO A 39 0.79 16.60 -9.40
N GLU A 40 0.85 15.57 -8.57
CA GLU A 40 2.10 14.93 -8.18
C GLU A 40 2.67 14.13 -9.36
N PRO A 41 3.99 14.23 -9.63
CA PRO A 41 4.62 13.39 -10.65
C PRO A 41 4.61 11.93 -10.22
N ASN A 42 4.32 11.03 -11.17
CA ASN A 42 4.37 9.60 -10.92
C ASN A 42 5.82 9.08 -10.95
N ALA A 43 6.13 8.16 -10.06
CA ALA A 43 7.35 7.36 -10.13
C ALA A 43 7.26 6.34 -11.28
N SER A 44 8.37 6.02 -11.90
CA SER A 44 8.47 4.84 -12.76
C SER A 44 8.46 3.55 -11.93
N ALA A 45 9.13 3.56 -10.77
CA ALA A 45 9.13 2.40 -9.87
C ALA A 45 9.09 2.80 -8.39
N THR A 46 8.28 2.07 -7.61
CA THR A 46 8.16 2.24 -6.16
C THR A 46 8.34 0.89 -5.46
N VAL A 47 9.29 0.81 -4.54
CA VAL A 47 9.64 -0.42 -3.83
C VAL A 47 9.57 -0.20 -2.33
N ILE A 48 8.74 -0.98 -1.66
CA ILE A 48 8.58 -1.01 -0.20
C ILE A 48 9.06 -2.39 0.27
N LEU A 49 10.27 -2.47 0.77
CA LEU A 49 10.87 -3.74 1.20
C LEU A 49 10.37 -4.17 2.58
N GLU A 50 10.58 -5.45 2.88
CA GLU A 50 10.30 -6.03 4.18
C GLU A 50 10.96 -5.22 5.31
N GLY A 51 10.25 -5.02 6.42
CA GLY A 51 10.67 -4.20 7.55
C GLY A 51 10.40 -2.70 7.43
N ALA A 52 10.02 -2.19 6.24
CA ALA A 52 9.56 -0.82 6.09
C ALA A 52 8.10 -0.69 6.60
N GLU A 53 7.85 0.35 7.39
CA GLU A 53 6.56 0.62 8.03
C GLU A 53 6.00 1.98 7.59
N ILE A 54 4.73 2.01 7.19
CA ILE A 54 4.02 3.23 6.79
C ILE A 54 2.75 3.30 7.64
N THR A 55 2.56 4.39 8.41
CA THR A 55 1.42 4.49 9.31
C THR A 55 0.67 5.82 9.16
N ALA A 56 -0.63 5.71 9.09
CA ALA A 56 -1.58 6.83 9.07
C ALA A 56 -2.77 6.55 9.99
N ASP A 57 -2.48 6.19 11.26
CA ASP A 57 -3.46 5.70 12.21
C ASP A 57 -4.10 6.84 13.02
N ALA A 58 -5.33 6.63 13.46
CA ALA A 58 -5.97 7.39 14.51
C ALA A 58 -5.62 6.79 15.87
N LEU A 59 -4.82 7.50 16.69
CA LEU A 59 -4.26 6.95 17.92
C LEU A 59 -5.22 6.99 19.12
N GLU A 60 -6.08 7.99 19.22
CA GLU A 60 -7.02 8.15 20.33
C GLU A 60 -8.47 8.16 19.87
N ARG A 61 -8.77 8.92 18.82
CA ARG A 61 -10.11 9.06 18.25
C ARG A 61 -10.03 9.44 16.78
N GLY A 62 -11.14 9.25 16.06
CA GLY A 62 -11.26 9.58 14.63
C GLY A 62 -10.93 8.42 13.72
N ASP A 63 -10.97 8.70 12.45
CA ASP A 63 -10.83 7.73 11.38
C ASP A 63 -9.36 7.51 11.01
N GLY A 64 -9.05 6.35 10.47
CA GLY A 64 -7.78 6.05 9.83
C GLY A 64 -7.52 6.98 8.65
N GLY A 65 -6.24 7.19 8.33
CA GLY A 65 -5.81 8.10 7.28
C GLY A 65 -5.85 7.49 5.89
N ARG A 66 -5.07 8.07 5.01
CA ARG A 66 -4.98 7.67 3.61
C ARG A 66 -3.53 7.45 3.20
N VAL A 67 -3.25 6.29 2.65
CA VAL A 67 -1.92 5.96 2.12
C VAL A 67 -2.04 5.55 0.65
N ILE A 68 -1.27 6.20 -0.21
CA ILE A 68 -1.17 5.88 -1.63
C ILE A 68 0.28 5.48 -1.94
N VAL A 69 0.43 4.30 -2.53
CA VAL A 69 1.69 3.81 -3.12
C VAL A 69 1.43 3.55 -4.60
N TRP A 70 2.09 4.32 -5.45
CA TRP A 70 1.88 4.29 -6.90
C TRP A 70 3.19 4.22 -7.68
N SER A 71 3.11 3.64 -8.87
CA SER A 71 4.11 3.78 -9.93
C SER A 71 3.47 3.55 -11.30
N ASP A 72 4.12 4.04 -12.36
CA ASP A 72 3.64 3.78 -13.72
C ASP A 72 4.10 2.40 -14.23
N ASP A 73 5.30 1.93 -13.86
CA ASP A 73 5.84 0.68 -14.39
C ASP A 73 5.87 -0.47 -13.38
N TYR A 74 6.39 -0.23 -12.18
CA TYR A 74 6.59 -1.31 -11.21
C TYR A 74 6.42 -0.88 -9.76
N THR A 75 5.52 -1.52 -9.04
CA THR A 75 5.41 -1.43 -7.59
C THR A 75 5.73 -2.78 -6.95
N ASN A 76 6.68 -2.81 -6.02
CA ASN A 76 6.94 -3.96 -5.15
C ASN A 76 6.60 -3.61 -3.71
N PHE A 77 5.60 -4.26 -3.15
CA PHE A 77 5.12 -4.01 -1.80
C PHE A 77 5.26 -5.26 -0.94
N LEU A 78 6.24 -5.23 -0.02
CA LEU A 78 6.58 -6.30 0.93
C LEU A 78 6.56 -5.83 2.38
N GLY A 79 6.56 -4.53 2.63
CA GLY A 79 6.52 -3.94 3.96
C GLY A 79 5.13 -3.97 4.59
N SER A 80 4.88 -3.07 5.52
CA SER A 80 3.59 -2.93 6.19
C SER A 80 3.01 -1.52 6.04
N ILE A 81 1.70 -1.44 5.84
CA ILE A 81 0.93 -0.19 5.81
C ILE A 81 -0.21 -0.30 6.81
N SER A 82 -0.33 0.69 7.69
CA SER A 82 -1.45 0.82 8.62
C SER A 82 -2.16 2.15 8.42
N ALA A 83 -3.47 2.10 8.35
CA ALA A 83 -4.38 3.24 8.31
C ALA A 83 -5.61 2.92 9.18
N GLN A 84 -5.34 2.62 10.46
CA GLN A 84 -6.37 2.18 11.40
C GLN A 84 -7.19 3.35 11.94
N GLY A 85 -8.49 3.15 12.05
CA GLY A 85 -9.35 3.99 12.86
C GLY A 85 -9.23 3.67 14.35
N SER A 86 -9.58 4.62 15.19
CA SER A 86 -9.70 4.40 16.64
C SER A 86 -10.87 3.47 16.98
N GLU A 87 -11.06 3.16 18.26
CA GLU A 87 -12.22 2.37 18.74
C GLU A 87 -13.58 2.99 18.36
N ILE A 88 -13.62 4.27 18.12
CA ILE A 88 -14.84 5.02 17.75
C ILE A 88 -14.74 5.64 16.36
N GLY A 89 -13.81 5.17 15.53
CA GLY A 89 -13.55 5.65 14.17
C GLY A 89 -13.71 4.56 13.12
N LEU A 90 -13.77 5.01 11.88
CA LEU A 90 -13.73 4.14 10.70
C LEU A 90 -12.28 3.82 10.34
N GLY A 91 -12.05 2.69 9.73
CA GLY A 91 -10.77 2.38 9.08
C GLY A 91 -10.48 3.32 7.92
N GLY A 92 -9.21 3.48 7.57
CA GLY A 92 -8.76 4.38 6.52
C GLY A 92 -8.75 3.76 5.12
N PHE A 93 -8.02 4.39 4.24
CA PHE A 93 -7.89 3.98 2.84
C PHE A 93 -6.43 3.74 2.48
N VAL A 94 -6.15 2.59 1.90
CA VAL A 94 -4.83 2.25 1.36
C VAL A 94 -4.97 1.91 -0.12
N GLU A 95 -4.10 2.45 -0.95
CA GLU A 95 -3.88 2.03 -2.32
C GLU A 95 -2.45 1.57 -2.47
N THR A 96 -2.26 0.34 -2.97
CA THR A 96 -0.98 -0.14 -3.49
C THR A 96 -1.20 -0.56 -4.94
N SER A 97 -0.73 0.26 -5.87
CA SER A 97 -1.05 0.09 -7.28
C SER A 97 0.16 0.34 -8.17
N SER A 98 0.08 -0.15 -9.38
CA SER A 98 0.96 0.21 -10.48
C SER A 98 0.19 0.10 -11.77
N LYS A 99 0.40 1.03 -12.68
CA LYS A 99 -0.25 0.95 -13.99
C LYS A 99 0.07 -0.37 -14.72
N ASN A 100 1.33 -0.86 -14.63
CA ASN A 100 1.76 -2.04 -15.38
C ASN A 100 1.91 -3.29 -14.49
N ASN A 101 2.78 -3.27 -13.48
CA ASN A 101 3.12 -4.46 -12.70
C ASN A 101 3.21 -4.15 -11.20
N ILE A 102 2.46 -4.88 -10.40
CA ILE A 102 2.55 -4.84 -8.95
C ILE A 102 2.82 -6.22 -8.38
N GLN A 103 3.67 -6.29 -7.37
CA GLN A 103 3.90 -7.44 -6.51
C GLN A 103 3.43 -7.08 -5.10
N ALA A 104 2.17 -7.42 -4.78
CA ALA A 104 1.51 -7.05 -3.53
C ALA A 104 1.51 -8.23 -2.54
N PHE A 105 2.56 -8.30 -1.72
CA PHE A 105 2.77 -9.35 -0.72
C PHE A 105 2.96 -8.80 0.70
N GLY A 106 2.91 -7.49 0.88
CA GLY A 106 3.04 -6.82 2.17
C GLY A 106 1.74 -6.83 2.97
N ASP A 107 1.86 -6.41 4.22
CA ASP A 107 0.75 -6.33 5.15
C ASP A 107 0.03 -4.99 5.04
N VAL A 108 -1.29 -5.04 5.00
CA VAL A 108 -2.14 -3.84 5.07
C VAL A 108 -3.06 -3.99 6.27
N ASN A 109 -3.32 -2.92 7.00
CA ASN A 109 -4.31 -2.89 8.07
C ASN A 109 -5.12 -1.60 7.99
N THR A 110 -6.38 -1.74 7.61
CA THR A 110 -7.36 -0.65 7.56
C THR A 110 -8.53 -0.87 8.51
N SER A 111 -8.32 -1.58 9.63
CA SER A 111 -9.37 -1.82 10.61
C SER A 111 -9.83 -0.52 11.28
N GLY A 112 -11.05 -0.52 11.80
CA GLY A 112 -11.60 0.56 12.60
C GLY A 112 -12.57 0.00 13.64
N GLY A 113 -12.82 0.74 14.71
CA GLY A 113 -13.70 0.28 15.77
C GLY A 113 -15.18 0.31 15.41
N ILE A 114 -15.60 1.19 14.49
CA ILE A 114 -16.97 1.25 13.97
C ILE A 114 -17.11 0.34 12.76
N ASP A 115 -16.21 0.49 11.78
CA ASP A 115 -16.17 -0.33 10.57
C ASP A 115 -14.76 -0.30 9.98
N GLY A 116 -14.38 -1.32 9.21
CA GLY A 116 -13.11 -1.38 8.51
C GLY A 116 -13.08 -0.39 7.33
N GLY A 117 -11.86 -0.06 6.92
CA GLY A 117 -11.61 0.75 5.75
C GLY A 117 -11.48 -0.07 4.48
N SER A 118 -10.62 0.36 3.57
CA SER A 118 -10.48 -0.32 2.29
C SER A 118 -9.05 -0.32 1.75
N TRP A 119 -8.72 -1.41 1.06
CA TRP A 119 -7.50 -1.59 0.30
C TRP A 119 -7.80 -1.71 -1.19
N LEU A 120 -7.24 -0.82 -2.00
CA LEU A 120 -7.35 -0.81 -3.46
C LEU A 120 -6.05 -1.30 -4.10
N ILE A 121 -6.21 -2.19 -5.10
CA ILE A 121 -5.15 -2.69 -5.98
C ILE A 121 -5.62 -2.51 -7.42
N ASP A 122 -4.94 -1.68 -8.22
CA ASP A 122 -5.42 -1.28 -9.55
C ASP A 122 -4.30 -1.33 -10.62
N PRO A 123 -3.86 -2.53 -11.05
CA PRO A 123 -2.97 -2.72 -12.18
C PRO A 123 -3.74 -2.97 -13.50
N LEU A 124 -3.03 -2.98 -14.61
CA LEU A 124 -3.59 -3.36 -15.92
C LEU A 124 -4.20 -4.77 -15.92
N ASN A 125 -3.54 -5.74 -15.30
CA ASN A 125 -3.98 -7.11 -15.08
C ASN A 125 -3.41 -7.62 -13.77
N ILE A 126 -4.08 -8.58 -13.10
CA ILE A 126 -3.59 -9.13 -11.84
C ILE A 126 -3.96 -10.61 -11.70
N SER A 127 -3.08 -11.36 -11.07
CA SER A 127 -3.31 -12.74 -10.63
C SER A 127 -3.32 -12.82 -9.11
N ILE A 128 -4.31 -13.48 -8.55
CA ILE A 128 -4.33 -13.83 -7.12
C ILE A 128 -3.55 -15.14 -6.97
N VAL A 129 -2.49 -15.12 -6.17
CA VAL A 129 -1.57 -16.26 -6.04
C VAL A 129 -1.54 -16.78 -4.62
N ALA A 130 -1.18 -18.05 -4.46
CA ALA A 130 -0.95 -18.65 -3.15
C ALA A 130 0.42 -18.19 -2.59
N GLY A 131 0.50 -18.05 -1.27
CA GLY A 131 1.73 -17.70 -0.56
C GLY A 131 1.80 -16.25 -0.09
N SER A 132 2.54 -16.05 0.99
CA SER A 132 2.66 -14.78 1.70
C SER A 132 3.99 -14.05 1.41
N SER A 133 4.87 -14.64 0.63
CA SER A 133 6.19 -14.06 0.36
C SER A 133 6.48 -13.99 -1.13
N ASN A 134 7.05 -12.87 -1.53
CA ASN A 134 7.53 -12.67 -2.88
C ASN A 134 9.02 -12.99 -2.98
N THR A 135 9.36 -14.03 -3.72
CA THR A 135 10.74 -14.37 -4.07
C THR A 135 11.21 -13.70 -5.39
N ASN A 136 10.35 -12.89 -5.98
CA ASN A 136 10.56 -12.26 -7.29
C ASN A 136 11.30 -10.91 -7.20
N ILE A 137 12.21 -10.77 -6.22
CA ILE A 137 13.08 -9.60 -6.11
C ILE A 137 14.38 -9.91 -6.85
N SER A 138 14.72 -9.08 -7.83
CA SER A 138 16.02 -9.17 -8.49
C SER A 138 17.14 -8.82 -7.51
N GLY A 139 18.10 -9.73 -7.33
CA GLY A 139 19.24 -9.52 -6.42
C GLY A 139 20.19 -8.38 -6.83
N THR A 140 20.07 -7.85 -8.04
CA THR A 140 20.94 -6.79 -8.59
C THR A 140 20.23 -5.48 -8.85
N ASN A 141 18.93 -5.51 -9.16
CA ASN A 141 18.12 -4.30 -9.40
C ASN A 141 16.73 -4.45 -8.77
N ILE A 142 16.54 -3.85 -7.62
CA ILE A 142 15.27 -3.91 -6.88
C ILE A 142 14.10 -3.21 -7.60
N PHE A 143 14.39 -2.38 -8.61
CA PHE A 143 13.39 -1.64 -9.38
C PHE A 143 12.91 -2.35 -10.64
N GLU A 144 13.28 -3.61 -10.83
CA GLU A 144 12.84 -4.43 -11.96
C GLU A 144 12.15 -5.70 -11.44
N PRO A 145 10.93 -6.00 -11.95
CA PRO A 145 10.25 -7.21 -11.57
C PRO A 145 10.94 -8.44 -12.17
N THR A 146 11.02 -9.51 -11.39
CA THR A 146 11.44 -10.83 -11.90
C THR A 146 10.25 -11.69 -12.31
N ALA A 147 9.03 -11.33 -11.87
CA ALA A 147 7.79 -11.95 -12.30
C ALA A 147 7.15 -11.15 -13.45
N THR A 148 6.65 -11.88 -14.43
CA THR A 148 5.84 -11.29 -15.51
C THR A 148 4.39 -11.18 -15.08
N GLY A 149 3.88 -9.97 -14.95
CA GLY A 149 2.51 -9.67 -14.57
C GLY A 149 2.32 -9.40 -13.08
N ALA A 150 1.28 -8.65 -12.78
CA ALA A 150 0.94 -8.25 -11.43
C ALA A 150 0.40 -9.43 -10.62
N GLN A 151 0.73 -9.45 -9.33
CA GLN A 151 0.34 -10.50 -8.39
C GLN A 151 -0.06 -9.91 -7.04
N VAL A 152 -1.05 -10.52 -6.41
CA VAL A 152 -1.41 -10.28 -5.01
C VAL A 152 -1.55 -11.61 -4.27
N ALA A 153 -1.04 -11.68 -3.06
CA ALA A 153 -1.13 -12.87 -2.23
C ALA A 153 -2.54 -13.04 -1.65
N ILE A 154 -3.11 -14.24 -1.75
CA ILE A 154 -4.46 -14.53 -1.30
C ILE A 154 -4.62 -14.39 0.21
N ASP A 155 -3.60 -14.76 0.98
CA ASP A 155 -3.58 -14.63 2.43
C ASP A 155 -3.64 -13.16 2.89
N LYS A 156 -3.00 -12.24 2.15
CA LYS A 156 -3.08 -10.80 2.44
C LYS A 156 -4.47 -10.21 2.19
N ILE A 157 -5.16 -10.70 1.16
CA ILE A 157 -6.58 -10.39 0.94
C ILE A 157 -7.44 -10.93 2.10
N ALA A 158 -7.21 -12.19 2.49
CA ALA A 158 -7.97 -12.82 3.57
C ALA A 158 -7.76 -12.12 4.93
N GLU A 159 -6.54 -11.68 5.23
CA GLU A 159 -6.24 -10.90 6.44
C GLU A 159 -7.07 -9.61 6.51
N GLN A 160 -7.17 -8.87 5.40
CA GLN A 160 -7.99 -7.66 5.34
C GLN A 160 -9.49 -7.94 5.55
N LEU A 161 -10.02 -8.94 4.86
CA LEU A 161 -11.43 -9.32 4.97
C LEU A 161 -11.79 -9.82 6.38
N ASN A 162 -10.88 -10.55 7.03
CA ASN A 162 -11.04 -11.00 8.42
C ASN A 162 -10.99 -9.83 9.43
N GLY A 163 -10.31 -8.73 9.09
CA GLY A 163 -10.27 -7.48 9.85
C GLY A 163 -11.47 -6.56 9.59
N ASN A 164 -12.56 -7.07 9.00
CA ASN A 164 -13.76 -6.30 8.62
C ASN A 164 -13.50 -5.16 7.63
N SER A 165 -12.40 -5.24 6.88
CA SER A 165 -12.05 -4.27 5.85
C SER A 165 -12.46 -4.77 4.46
N SER A 166 -12.62 -3.86 3.51
CA SER A 166 -12.94 -4.18 2.13
C SER A 166 -11.67 -4.25 1.27
N VAL A 167 -11.65 -5.15 0.29
CA VAL A 167 -10.59 -5.22 -0.72
C VAL A 167 -11.19 -5.00 -2.10
N TYR A 168 -10.68 -4.00 -2.81
CA TYR A 168 -11.06 -3.70 -4.19
C TYR A 168 -9.91 -4.03 -5.12
N ILE A 169 -10.19 -4.90 -6.08
CA ILE A 169 -9.25 -5.23 -7.15
C ILE A 169 -9.91 -4.79 -8.46
N THR A 170 -9.28 -3.81 -9.09
CA THR A 170 -9.75 -3.27 -10.37
C THR A 170 -8.68 -3.45 -11.44
N THR A 171 -9.05 -3.39 -12.70
CA THR A 171 -8.13 -3.46 -13.84
C THR A 171 -8.59 -2.48 -14.92
N TYR A 172 -7.65 -1.90 -15.67
CA TYR A 172 -7.95 -0.99 -16.77
C TYR A 172 -8.52 -1.71 -17.99
#